data_c641899ff9c023138be12ced2776df90
#
_entry.id   c641899ff9c023138be12ced2776df90
#
_cell.length_a   1.000
_cell.length_b   1.000
_cell.length_c   1.000
_cell.angle_alpha   90.00
_cell.angle_beta   90.00
_cell.angle_gamma   90.00
#
_symmetry.space_group_name_H-M   'P 1'
#
loop_
_entity.id
_entity.type
_entity.pdbx_description
1 polymer ?
#
loop_
_entity_poly.entity_id
_entity_poly.type
_entity_poly.pdbx_seq_one_letter_code
_entity_poly.pdbx_strand_id
1 'polypeptide(L)'
;MSSERHIGVAMVNELFVICCQRDPQPAEQRKLIVRELERGTDIHVTDKNGVTALHHAVRFRSPEAVRTLIENGADVNQACRRNGSTPLHRAVTQSGAPGTAGRGEAAKEIIQILLDAGADVTLVNKSGKRPVDYVTDESIKSLLKR
;
A
#
# COMPACT_ATOMS: atom_id res chain seq x y z
N MET A 1 -4.71 -27.89 15.26
CA MET A 1 -4.51 -27.29 15.11
C MET A 1 -3.98 -26.67 14.92
N SER A 2 -3.83 -26.89 15.06
CA SER A 2 -3.11 -26.08 14.87
C SER A 2 -3.12 -24.77 15.16
N SER A 3 -3.83 -24.32 15.58
CA SER A 3 -3.87 -22.97 15.83
C SER A 3 -2.83 -22.53 16.79
N GLU A 4 -2.46 -23.30 17.66
CA GLU A 4 -1.52 -22.89 18.58
C GLU A 4 -0.22 -22.67 18.04
N ARG A 5 0.05 -23.22 16.94
CA ARG A 5 1.32 -23.01 16.37
C ARG A 5 1.63 -21.57 16.14
N HIS A 6 0.66 -20.71 16.19
CA HIS A 6 1.02 -19.37 15.95
C HIS A 6 1.16 -18.55 17.16
N ILE A 7 1.32 -19.13 18.28
CA ILE A 7 1.57 -18.39 19.45
C ILE A 7 2.80 -17.58 19.31
N GLY A 8 2.72 -16.35 19.48
CA GLY A 8 3.84 -15.49 19.44
C GLY A 8 4.32 -15.16 18.08
N VAL A 9 4.55 -16.15 17.28
CA VAL A 9 5.06 -15.85 16.00
C VAL A 9 3.99 -15.55 15.08
N ALA A 10 2.86 -15.97 15.40
CA ALA A 10 1.82 -15.73 14.51
C ALA A 10 1.42 -14.32 14.43
N MET A 11 2.13 -13.48 15.02
CA MET A 11 1.79 -12.10 14.91
C MET A 11 1.98 -11.58 13.51
N VAL A 12 2.52 -12.37 12.60
CA VAL A 12 2.62 -11.98 11.22
C VAL A 12 1.25 -12.10 10.57
N ASN A 13 0.74 -11.01 10.06
CA ASN A 13 -0.54 -11.02 9.38
C ASN A 13 -0.33 -11.51 7.94
N GLU A 14 -1.08 -12.54 7.56
CA GLU A 14 -0.89 -13.16 6.26
C GLU A 14 -1.17 -12.19 5.11
N LEU A 15 -2.15 -11.31 5.29
CA LEU A 15 -2.45 -10.32 4.25
C LEU A 15 -1.23 -9.42 4.01
N PHE A 16 -0.53 -9.02 5.07
CA PHE A 16 0.68 -8.22 4.93
C PHE A 16 1.76 -9.00 4.18
N VAL A 17 1.93 -10.28 4.51
CA VAL A 17 2.93 -11.10 3.83
C VAL A 17 2.66 -11.16 2.34
N ILE A 18 1.41 -11.34 1.95
CA ILE A 18 1.04 -11.39 0.54
C ILE A 18 1.37 -10.06 -0.15
N CYS A 19 1.08 -8.94 0.51
CA CYS A 19 1.29 -7.62 -0.08
C CYS A 19 2.75 -7.22 -0.10
N CYS A 20 3.61 -7.89 0.65
CA CYS A 20 5.03 -7.55 0.74
C CYS A 20 5.93 -8.40 -0.14
N GLN A 21 5.38 -9.08 -1.11
CA GLN A 21 6.18 -9.89 -2.02
C GLN A 21 7.01 -9.00 -2.94
N ARG A 22 8.26 -9.37 -3.10
CA ARG A 22 9.18 -8.56 -3.92
C ARG A 22 9.04 -8.81 -5.40
N ASP A 23 8.59 -9.99 -5.77
CA ASP A 23 8.45 -10.35 -7.17
C ASP A 23 7.17 -11.15 -7.33
N PRO A 24 6.02 -10.52 -7.11
CA PRO A 24 4.76 -11.24 -7.13
C PRO A 24 4.32 -11.59 -8.55
N GLN A 25 3.65 -12.72 -8.68
CA GLN A 25 2.93 -13.04 -9.89
C GLN A 25 1.56 -12.39 -9.74
N PRO A 26 1.19 -11.42 -10.59
CA PRO A 26 0.00 -10.60 -10.32
C PRO A 26 -1.28 -11.40 -10.15
N ALA A 27 -1.55 -12.37 -11.01
CA ALA A 27 -2.78 -13.14 -10.90
C ALA A 27 -2.82 -13.97 -9.63
N GLU A 28 -1.69 -14.53 -9.25
CA GLU A 28 -1.61 -15.32 -8.04
C GLU A 28 -1.74 -14.45 -6.80
N GLN A 29 -1.10 -13.30 -6.80
CA GLN A 29 -1.20 -12.37 -5.68
C GLN A 29 -2.64 -11.93 -5.47
N ARG A 30 -3.36 -11.64 -6.56
CA ARG A 30 -4.77 -11.27 -6.48
C ARG A 30 -5.59 -12.38 -5.83
N LYS A 31 -5.37 -13.62 -6.26
CA LYS A 31 -6.10 -14.76 -5.69
C LYS A 31 -5.83 -14.91 -4.20
N LEU A 32 -4.58 -14.75 -3.80
CA LEU A 32 -4.22 -14.90 -2.40
C LEU A 32 -4.86 -13.82 -1.54
N ILE A 33 -4.90 -12.59 -2.03
CA ILE A 33 -5.54 -11.49 -1.31
C ILE A 33 -7.03 -11.77 -1.14
N VAL A 34 -7.70 -12.13 -2.22
CA VAL A 34 -9.14 -12.39 -2.18
C VAL A 34 -9.44 -13.54 -1.23
N ARG A 35 -8.64 -14.61 -1.33
CA ARG A 35 -8.84 -15.76 -0.44
C ARG A 35 -8.69 -15.37 1.02
N GLU A 36 -7.68 -14.56 1.32
CA GLU A 36 -7.44 -14.15 2.69
C GLU A 36 -8.60 -13.32 3.23
N LEU A 37 -9.14 -12.44 2.41
CA LEU A 37 -10.28 -11.62 2.81
C LEU A 37 -11.53 -12.46 2.98
N GLU A 38 -11.72 -13.48 2.12
CA GLU A 38 -12.86 -14.39 2.24
C GLU A 38 -12.79 -15.22 3.51
N ARG A 39 -11.58 -15.43 4.03
CA ARG A 39 -11.41 -16.15 5.29
C ARG A 39 -11.72 -15.29 6.50
N GLY A 40 -12.04 -14.03 6.30
CA GLY A 40 -12.44 -13.15 7.38
C GLY A 40 -11.38 -12.16 7.85
N THR A 41 -10.23 -12.12 7.19
CA THR A 41 -9.20 -11.14 7.54
C THR A 41 -9.72 -9.74 7.26
N ASP A 42 -9.54 -8.84 8.24
CA ASP A 42 -10.00 -7.46 8.14
C ASP A 42 -9.06 -6.68 7.20
N ILE A 43 -9.62 -6.13 6.12
CA ILE A 43 -8.83 -5.37 5.17
C ILE A 43 -8.26 -4.09 5.80
N HIS A 44 -8.86 -3.63 6.89
CA HIS A 44 -8.44 -2.42 7.61
C HIS A 44 -7.45 -2.70 8.73
N VAL A 45 -7.00 -3.94 8.87
CA VAL A 45 -6.05 -4.28 9.94
C VAL A 45 -4.77 -3.47 9.75
N THR A 46 -4.19 -3.03 10.86
CA THR A 46 -2.94 -2.27 10.84
C THR A 46 -1.91 -2.97 11.71
N ASP A 47 -0.64 -2.70 11.40
CA ASP A 47 0.43 -3.14 12.28
C ASP A 47 0.60 -2.14 13.43
N LYS A 48 1.63 -2.30 14.24
CA LYS A 48 1.84 -1.45 15.41
C LYS A 48 2.07 0.02 15.07
N ASN A 49 2.43 0.31 13.83
CA ASN A 49 2.66 1.68 13.36
C ASN A 49 1.43 2.25 12.65
N GLY A 50 0.32 1.53 12.63
CA GLY A 50 -0.89 1.98 11.95
C GLY A 50 -0.80 1.81 10.44
N VAL A 51 0.09 0.95 9.95
CA VAL A 51 0.29 0.72 8.51
C VAL A 51 -0.65 -0.38 8.05
N THR A 52 -1.41 -0.11 6.98
CA THR A 52 -2.37 -1.07 6.45
C THR A 52 -1.74 -1.93 5.35
N ALA A 53 -2.47 -2.95 4.91
CA ALA A 53 -2.04 -3.76 3.78
C ALA A 53 -1.86 -2.90 2.52
N LEU A 54 -2.71 -1.89 2.33
CA LEU A 54 -2.59 -1.00 1.18
C LEU A 54 -1.27 -0.23 1.20
N HIS A 55 -0.86 0.27 2.37
CA HIS A 55 0.44 0.93 2.49
C HIS A 55 1.57 -0.02 2.08
N HIS A 56 1.49 -1.28 2.50
CA HIS A 56 2.53 -2.26 2.18
C HIS A 56 2.55 -2.56 0.68
N ALA A 57 1.39 -2.74 0.07
CA ALA A 57 1.32 -3.01 -1.37
C ALA A 57 1.90 -1.86 -2.17
N VAL A 58 1.63 -0.62 -1.76
CA VAL A 58 2.19 0.57 -2.41
C VAL A 58 3.70 0.61 -2.25
N ARG A 59 4.18 0.35 -1.04
CA ARG A 59 5.61 0.38 -0.76
C ARG A 59 6.38 -0.65 -1.58
N PHE A 60 5.77 -1.82 -1.80
CA PHE A 60 6.41 -2.89 -2.56
C PHE A 60 6.15 -2.79 -4.07
N ARG A 61 5.50 -1.71 -4.51
CA ARG A 61 5.25 -1.44 -5.91
C ARG A 61 4.51 -2.57 -6.60
N SER A 62 3.40 -2.97 -6.00
CA SER A 62 2.57 -4.06 -6.52
C SER A 62 1.22 -3.52 -6.99
N PRO A 63 1.11 -3.06 -8.25
CA PRO A 63 -0.14 -2.44 -8.72
C PRO A 63 -1.35 -3.35 -8.61
N GLU A 64 -1.18 -4.64 -8.88
CA GLU A 64 -2.31 -5.56 -8.81
C GLU A 64 -2.81 -5.72 -7.38
N ALA A 65 -1.89 -5.78 -6.40
CA ALA A 65 -2.30 -5.85 -5.00
C ALA A 65 -3.04 -4.57 -4.60
N VAL A 66 -2.54 -3.41 -5.06
CA VAL A 66 -3.19 -2.14 -4.78
C VAL A 66 -4.62 -2.14 -5.33
N ARG A 67 -4.79 -2.53 -6.60
CA ARG A 67 -6.12 -2.60 -7.20
C ARG A 67 -7.05 -3.53 -6.43
N THR A 68 -6.55 -4.72 -6.11
CA THR A 68 -7.37 -5.73 -5.45
C THR A 68 -7.82 -5.25 -4.07
N LEU A 69 -6.92 -4.63 -3.32
CA LEU A 69 -7.29 -4.12 -2.00
C LEU A 69 -8.34 -3.00 -2.11
N ILE A 70 -8.17 -2.09 -3.06
CA ILE A 70 -9.12 -1.00 -3.25
C ILE A 70 -10.49 -1.55 -3.69
N GLU A 71 -10.50 -2.53 -4.58
CA GLU A 71 -11.74 -3.15 -5.03
C GLU A 71 -12.49 -3.81 -3.88
N ASN A 72 -11.78 -4.18 -2.84
CA ASN A 72 -12.37 -4.83 -1.67
C ASN A 72 -12.56 -3.88 -0.48
N GLY A 73 -12.46 -2.58 -0.71
CA GLY A 73 -12.85 -1.61 0.29
C GLY A 73 -11.73 -0.96 1.10
N ALA A 74 -10.46 -1.12 0.69
CA ALA A 74 -9.37 -0.47 1.41
C ALA A 74 -9.53 1.05 1.36
N ASP A 75 -9.19 1.72 2.46
CA ASP A 75 -9.29 3.17 2.55
C ASP A 75 -8.05 3.81 1.92
N VAL A 76 -8.24 4.48 0.78
CA VAL A 76 -7.12 5.07 0.05
C VAL A 76 -6.53 6.29 0.75
N ASN A 77 -7.21 6.82 1.76
CA ASN A 77 -6.75 8.00 2.49
C ASN A 77 -6.33 7.71 3.93
N GLN A 78 -6.18 6.42 4.27
CA GLN A 78 -5.78 6.04 5.62
C GLN A 78 -4.37 6.50 5.93
N ALA A 79 -4.21 7.32 6.96
CA ALA A 79 -2.88 7.76 7.39
C ALA A 79 -2.31 6.74 8.38
N CYS A 80 -1.03 6.43 8.27
CA CYS A 80 -0.41 5.56 9.26
C CYS A 80 -0.10 6.39 10.52
N ARG A 81 -0.06 5.71 11.67
CA ARG A 81 0.09 6.41 12.94
C ARG A 81 1.49 6.96 13.14
N ARG A 82 2.49 6.28 12.60
CA ARG A 82 3.88 6.62 12.86
C ARG A 82 4.24 8.01 12.32
N ASN A 83 3.97 8.28 11.05
CA ASN A 83 4.36 9.56 10.44
C ASN A 83 3.22 10.25 9.69
N GLY A 84 2.00 9.72 9.79
CA GLY A 84 0.84 10.32 9.13
C GLY A 84 0.79 10.16 7.64
N SER A 85 1.62 9.29 7.06
CA SER A 85 1.63 9.11 5.61
C SER A 85 0.42 8.35 5.13
N THR A 86 -0.19 8.83 4.04
CA THR A 86 -1.23 8.11 3.34
C THR A 86 -0.58 7.18 2.32
N PRO A 87 -1.34 6.27 1.71
CA PRO A 87 -0.78 5.48 0.60
C PRO A 87 -0.19 6.35 -0.50
N LEU A 88 -0.79 7.51 -0.79
CA LEU A 88 -0.28 8.40 -1.83
C LEU A 88 1.10 8.97 -1.45
N HIS A 89 1.30 9.32 -0.18
CA HIS A 89 2.62 9.73 0.28
C HIS A 89 3.65 8.65 0.00
N ARG A 90 3.30 7.39 0.27
CA ARG A 90 4.20 6.30 0.05
C ARG A 90 4.48 6.05 -1.43
N ALA A 91 3.47 6.27 -2.27
CA ALA A 91 3.62 6.04 -3.69
C ALA A 91 4.62 7.01 -4.32
N VAL A 92 4.71 8.23 -3.79
CA VAL A 92 5.56 9.25 -4.39
C VAL A 92 6.97 9.27 -3.83
N THR A 93 7.25 8.60 -2.72
CA THR A 93 8.60 8.60 -2.17
C THR A 93 9.48 7.69 -3.01
N GLN A 94 10.74 8.02 -3.11
CA GLN A 94 11.67 7.25 -3.92
C GLN A 94 12.19 6.02 -3.16
N SER A 95 12.03 6.03 -1.86
CA SER A 95 12.52 4.91 -1.05
C SER A 95 11.47 3.82 -1.01
N GLY A 96 11.50 2.93 -1.97
CA GLY A 96 10.68 1.74 -1.93
C GLY A 96 11.32 0.68 -1.05
N ALA A 97 10.65 -0.45 -0.90
CA ALA A 97 11.22 -1.57 -0.19
C ALA A 97 12.43 -2.10 -0.97
N PRO A 98 13.39 -2.68 -0.28
CA PRO A 98 14.52 -3.29 -0.99
C PRO A 98 14.00 -4.30 -2.02
N GLY A 99 14.59 -4.29 -3.20
CA GLY A 99 14.18 -5.17 -4.28
C GLY A 99 13.17 -4.59 -5.24
N THR A 100 12.67 -3.37 -4.95
CA THR A 100 11.72 -2.73 -5.87
C THR A 100 12.36 -1.59 -6.65
N ALA A 101 13.66 -1.43 -6.55
CA ALA A 101 14.36 -0.40 -7.31
C ALA A 101 14.13 -0.62 -8.79
N GLY A 102 13.93 0.45 -9.53
CA GLY A 102 13.68 0.34 -10.96
C GLY A 102 12.24 0.18 -11.36
N ARG A 103 11.32 0.12 -10.42
CA ARG A 103 9.89 -0.03 -10.75
C ARG A 103 9.20 1.33 -10.84
N GLY A 104 9.82 2.28 -11.54
CA GLY A 104 9.26 3.62 -11.69
C GLY A 104 7.90 3.62 -12.38
N GLU A 105 7.73 2.77 -13.39
CA GLU A 105 6.44 2.69 -14.08
C GLU A 105 5.36 2.13 -13.16
N ALA A 106 5.71 1.16 -12.32
CA ALA A 106 4.76 0.64 -11.35
C ALA A 106 4.34 1.73 -10.37
N ALA A 107 5.27 2.59 -9.96
CA ALA A 107 4.95 3.68 -9.05
C ALA A 107 3.95 4.64 -9.69
N LYS A 108 4.14 4.99 -10.97
CA LYS A 108 3.21 5.87 -11.67
C LYS A 108 1.85 5.24 -11.81
N GLU A 109 1.82 3.96 -12.13
CA GLU A 109 0.57 3.22 -12.24
C GLU A 109 -0.17 3.22 -10.91
N ILE A 110 0.54 2.98 -9.82
CA ILE A 110 -0.06 2.99 -8.49
C ILE A 110 -0.61 4.37 -8.15
N ILE A 111 0.13 5.44 -8.45
CA ILE A 111 -0.36 6.79 -8.20
C ILE A 111 -1.66 7.02 -8.96
N GLN A 112 -1.73 6.60 -10.21
CA GLN A 112 -2.94 6.77 -11.00
C GLN A 112 -4.10 5.97 -10.40
N ILE A 113 -3.84 4.73 -9.98
CA ILE A 113 -4.86 3.90 -9.35
C ILE A 113 -5.41 4.59 -8.09
N LEU A 114 -4.52 5.12 -7.26
CA LEU A 114 -4.94 5.79 -6.03
C LEU A 114 -5.77 7.04 -6.34
N LEU A 115 -5.34 7.83 -7.31
CA LEU A 115 -6.08 9.04 -7.68
C LEU A 115 -7.46 8.71 -8.24
N ASP A 116 -7.53 7.67 -9.08
CA ASP A 116 -8.81 7.25 -9.65
C ASP A 116 -9.76 6.72 -8.57
N ALA A 117 -9.21 6.24 -7.48
CA ALA A 117 -9.99 5.73 -6.36
C ALA A 117 -10.35 6.82 -5.34
N GLY A 118 -9.97 8.07 -5.60
CA GLY A 118 -10.35 9.18 -4.74
C GLY A 118 -9.31 9.59 -3.71
N ALA A 119 -8.03 9.26 -3.93
CA ALA A 119 -6.98 9.70 -3.00
C ALA A 119 -6.94 11.22 -2.94
N ASP A 120 -6.89 11.76 -1.73
CA ASP A 120 -6.91 13.20 -1.49
C ASP A 120 -5.47 13.72 -1.53
N VAL A 121 -5.17 14.53 -2.53
CA VAL A 121 -3.81 15.06 -2.73
C VAL A 121 -3.44 16.16 -1.73
N THR A 122 -4.43 16.67 -0.97
CA THR A 122 -4.18 17.77 -0.05
C THR A 122 -3.83 17.32 1.37
N LEU A 123 -3.93 16.03 1.66
CA LEU A 123 -3.64 15.54 3.00
C LEU A 123 -2.16 15.68 3.31
N VAL A 124 -1.86 16.13 4.53
CA VAL A 124 -0.49 16.32 4.98
C VAL A 124 -0.12 15.24 5.99
N ASN A 125 1.15 14.88 6.01
CA ASN A 125 1.66 13.97 7.03
C ASN A 125 2.06 14.76 8.27
N LYS A 126 2.67 14.10 9.26
CA LYS A 126 3.04 14.75 10.50
C LYS A 126 4.13 15.81 10.33
N SER A 127 4.82 15.82 9.21
CA SER A 127 5.78 16.86 8.88
C SER A 127 5.14 18.03 8.14
N GLY A 128 3.82 18.04 8.01
CA GLY A 128 3.09 19.10 7.32
C GLY A 128 3.25 19.06 5.81
N LYS A 129 3.62 17.92 5.23
CA LYS A 129 3.90 17.81 3.80
C LYS A 129 2.79 17.07 3.08
N ARG A 130 2.43 17.56 1.91
CA ARG A 130 1.52 16.86 0.99
C ARG A 130 2.36 15.90 0.15
N PRO A 131 1.73 14.92 -0.50
CA PRO A 131 2.50 14.03 -1.38
C PRO A 131 3.32 14.79 -2.42
N VAL A 132 2.77 15.86 -3.01
CA VAL A 132 3.47 16.60 -4.05
C VAL A 132 4.77 17.23 -3.54
N ASP A 133 4.86 17.49 -2.24
CA ASP A 133 6.05 18.12 -1.67
C ASP A 133 7.28 17.21 -1.70
N TYR A 134 7.08 15.92 -1.94
CA TYR A 134 8.18 14.95 -2.04
C TYR A 134 8.55 14.60 -3.47
N VAL A 135 7.86 15.17 -4.46
CA VAL A 135 8.01 14.76 -5.85
C VAL A 135 8.97 15.69 -6.58
N THR A 136 9.94 15.10 -7.28
CA THR A 136 10.84 15.87 -8.15
C THR A 136 10.54 15.64 -9.62
N ASP A 137 9.87 14.55 -9.95
CA ASP A 137 9.56 14.20 -11.35
C ASP A 137 8.35 15.01 -11.81
N GLU A 138 8.52 15.80 -12.87
CA GLU A 138 7.46 16.68 -13.36
C GLU A 138 6.24 15.92 -13.86
N SER A 139 6.44 14.71 -14.40
CA SER A 139 5.30 13.94 -14.89
C SER A 139 4.40 13.50 -13.70
N ILE A 140 5.02 13.17 -12.58
CA ILE A 140 4.27 12.80 -11.39
C ILE A 140 3.63 14.04 -10.77
N LYS A 141 4.35 15.17 -10.74
CA LYS A 141 3.78 16.41 -10.24
C LYS A 141 2.51 16.78 -11.00
N SER A 142 2.52 16.59 -12.31
CA SER A 142 1.35 16.88 -13.12
C SER A 142 0.16 16.02 -12.75
N LEU A 143 0.39 14.77 -12.41
CA LEU A 143 -0.69 13.88 -11.97
C LEU A 143 -1.32 14.38 -10.66
N LEU A 144 -0.52 14.99 -9.80
CA LEU A 144 -0.98 15.42 -8.48
C LEU A 144 -1.62 16.80 -8.46
N LYS A 145 -1.58 17.51 -9.58
CA LYS A 145 -2.21 18.83 -9.67
C LYS A 145 -3.66 18.66 -10.08
N ARG A 146 -4.50 18.45 -9.11
CA ARG A 146 -5.94 18.28 -9.37
C ARG A 146 -6.75 19.25 -8.53
#